data_c7302ac5a14ba75ec6df1517f814abd1
#
_entry.id   c7302ac5a14ba75ec6df1517f814abd1
#
_cell.length_a   1.000
_cell.length_b   1.000
_cell.length_c   1.000
_cell.angle_alpha   90.00
_cell.angle_beta   90.00
_cell.angle_gamma   90.00
#
_symmetry.space_group_name_H-M   'P 1'
#
loop_
_entity.id
_entity.type
_entity.pdbx_description
1 polymer ?
#
loop_
_entity_poly.entity_id
_entity_poly.type
_entity_poly.pdbx_seq_one_letter_code
_entity_poly.pdbx_strand_id
1 'polypeptide(L)'
;MFFIYLPLFESPKNMLKPIILTLFAFIGISTVSKAQDIAQEVGIVFGPVTFQSDYGERHDLETNVGNRGIGIGIVHFINFSANNNRESFLSEHFKVRSELSFNTTKLDHFGGYLQTAKNKLAVAQLKAMSGKSTLVNLGAQAEFSPIKIHDFENNVGSFSPYISLGFQVSYYSTSVSSTLGPLGTPATTFPKYLIPSDGHQYGFSSENGIVLSATAGLGVHYKLTTMSDLMFEARFQSFNSDWVDGLNPNKDLFKENKANDWQVWFNVGYIYYLEF
;
A
#
# COMPACT_ATOMS: atom_id res chain seq x y z
N MET A 1 39.44 12.80 15.56
CA MET A 1 38.20 13.57 15.34
C MET A 1 37.85 13.43 13.85
N PHE A 2 37.08 12.40 13.49
CA PHE A 2 36.72 12.11 12.11
C PHE A 2 35.36 12.77 11.82
N PHE A 3 35.38 13.76 10.92
CA PHE A 3 34.14 14.37 10.40
C PHE A 3 33.57 13.44 9.31
N ILE A 4 32.41 12.87 9.55
CA ILE A 4 31.62 12.18 8.53
C ILE A 4 30.89 13.27 7.75
N TYR A 5 31.32 13.52 6.51
CA TYR A 5 30.57 14.33 5.55
C TYR A 5 29.36 13.52 5.07
N LEU A 6 28.15 13.94 5.46
CA LEU A 6 26.93 13.54 4.77
C LEU A 6 26.81 14.35 3.48
N PRO A 7 26.68 13.72 2.30
CA PRO A 7 26.43 14.45 1.07
C PRO A 7 25.01 15.01 1.07
N LEU A 8 24.90 16.30 0.83
CA LEU A 8 23.68 17.07 0.63
C LEU A 8 22.93 16.59 -0.63
N PHE A 9 21.63 16.47 -0.47
CA PHE A 9 20.57 16.29 -1.47
C PHE A 9 20.97 16.39 -2.95
N GLU A 10 21.14 15.25 -3.60
CA GLU A 10 21.16 15.16 -5.06
C GLU A 10 19.74 15.13 -5.63
N SER A 11 19.57 15.69 -6.84
CA SER A 11 18.30 15.78 -7.55
C SER A 11 17.67 14.40 -7.80
N PRO A 12 16.30 14.28 -7.83
CA PRO A 12 15.60 12.99 -7.89
C PRO A 12 15.94 12.12 -9.11
N LYS A 13 16.52 12.68 -10.16
CA LYS A 13 16.98 11.93 -11.34
C LYS A 13 18.19 11.03 -11.05
N ASN A 14 18.98 11.31 -10.01
CA ASN A 14 20.16 10.53 -9.66
C ASN A 14 19.88 9.45 -8.62
N MET A 15 18.74 9.50 -7.92
CA MET A 15 18.37 8.50 -6.91
C MET A 15 17.87 7.17 -7.53
N LEU A 16 17.41 7.17 -8.76
CA LEU A 16 16.90 5.95 -9.41
C LEU A 16 17.98 4.90 -9.61
N LYS A 17 19.20 5.34 -9.94
CA LYS A 17 20.35 4.45 -10.17
C LYS A 17 20.79 3.66 -8.93
N PRO A 18 21.00 4.28 -7.75
CA PRO A 18 21.34 3.52 -6.55
C PRO A 18 20.21 2.61 -6.07
N ILE A 19 18.93 3.00 -6.24
CA ILE A 19 17.79 2.16 -5.90
C ILE A 19 17.76 0.90 -6.77
N ILE A 20 17.93 1.03 -8.08
CA ILE A 20 18.02 -0.10 -9.01
C ILE A 20 19.23 -0.97 -8.69
N LEU A 21 20.37 -0.38 -8.38
CA LEU A 21 21.58 -1.13 -8.04
C LEU A 21 21.42 -1.90 -6.72
N THR A 22 20.77 -1.29 -5.73
CA THR A 22 20.46 -1.94 -4.45
C THR A 22 19.46 -3.07 -4.63
N LEU A 23 18.47 -2.91 -5.51
CA LEU A 23 17.50 -3.94 -5.85
C LEU A 23 18.19 -5.15 -6.53
N PHE A 24 19.11 -4.89 -7.48
CA PHE A 24 19.90 -5.95 -8.11
C PHE A 24 20.87 -6.62 -7.12
N ALA A 25 21.45 -5.89 -6.18
CA ALA A 25 22.28 -6.45 -5.12
C ALA A 25 21.48 -7.37 -4.18
N PHE A 26 20.26 -7.01 -3.85
CA PHE A 26 19.35 -7.85 -3.04
C PHE A 26 18.97 -9.15 -3.77
N ILE A 27 18.71 -9.09 -5.07
CA ILE A 27 18.43 -10.28 -5.90
C ILE A 27 19.69 -11.15 -6.03
N GLY A 28 20.88 -10.53 -6.11
CA GLY A 28 22.17 -11.24 -6.23
C GLY A 28 22.62 -11.95 -4.95
N ILE A 29 22.23 -11.50 -3.77
CA ILE A 29 22.61 -12.12 -2.49
C ILE A 29 21.84 -13.43 -2.25
N SER A 30 20.65 -13.58 -2.80
CA SER A 30 19.85 -14.80 -2.69
C SER A 30 20.44 -16.02 -3.43
N THR A 31 21.40 -15.82 -4.34
CA THR A 31 21.96 -16.92 -5.16
C THR A 31 23.17 -17.64 -4.55
N VAL A 32 23.69 -17.21 -3.41
CA VAL A 32 24.95 -17.74 -2.82
C VAL A 32 24.70 -18.64 -1.60
N SER A 33 23.49 -18.75 -1.12
CA SER A 33 23.18 -19.63 -0.01
C SER A 33 22.88 -21.04 -0.51
N LYS A 34 23.76 -21.99 -0.22
CA LYS A 34 23.43 -23.44 -0.29
C LYS A 34 22.47 -23.77 0.86
N ALA A 35 21.27 -23.23 0.79
CA ALA A 35 20.20 -23.53 1.74
C ALA A 35 19.37 -24.65 1.11
N GLN A 36 19.74 -25.87 1.38
CA GLN A 36 19.07 -27.10 0.91
C GLN A 36 17.64 -27.30 1.47
N ASP A 37 17.12 -26.34 2.25
CA ASP A 37 15.91 -26.53 3.06
C ASP A 37 14.88 -25.39 2.93
N ILE A 38 15.00 -24.52 1.91
CA ILE A 38 14.11 -23.38 1.72
C ILE A 38 13.47 -23.46 0.35
N ALA A 39 12.15 -23.61 0.30
CA ALA A 39 11.39 -23.47 -0.94
C ALA A 39 11.10 -21.99 -1.21
N GLN A 40 11.20 -21.60 -2.47
CA GLN A 40 10.98 -20.24 -2.92
C GLN A 40 9.88 -20.19 -3.98
N GLU A 41 9.06 -19.15 -3.91
CA GLU A 41 7.98 -18.93 -4.85
C GLU A 41 8.04 -17.45 -5.31
N VAL A 42 7.70 -17.21 -6.57
CA VAL A 42 7.59 -15.86 -7.13
C VAL A 42 6.23 -15.68 -7.76
N GLY A 43 5.71 -14.45 -7.73
CA GLY A 43 4.40 -14.20 -8.31
C GLY A 43 4.18 -12.76 -8.69
N ILE A 44 3.09 -12.56 -9.43
CA ILE A 44 2.58 -11.25 -9.79
C ILE A 44 1.18 -11.13 -9.18
N VAL A 45 0.91 -9.99 -8.56
CA VAL A 45 -0.38 -9.64 -7.97
C VAL A 45 -0.93 -8.38 -8.63
N PHE A 46 -2.23 -8.31 -8.82
CA PHE A 46 -2.89 -7.12 -9.34
C PHE A 46 -4.33 -7.03 -8.83
N GLY A 47 -4.90 -5.84 -8.87
CA GLY A 47 -6.31 -5.67 -8.53
C GLY A 47 -6.71 -4.25 -8.15
N PRO A 48 -7.99 -4.03 -7.87
CA PRO A 48 -8.51 -2.74 -7.48
C PRO A 48 -8.07 -2.33 -6.07
N VAL A 49 -7.76 -1.04 -5.92
CA VAL A 49 -7.48 -0.38 -4.65
C VAL A 49 -8.62 0.56 -4.32
N THR A 50 -9.03 0.60 -3.06
CA THR A 50 -9.92 1.62 -2.53
C THR A 50 -9.20 2.38 -1.43
N PHE A 51 -9.29 3.72 -1.46
CA PHE A 51 -8.56 4.59 -0.55
C PHE A 51 -9.54 5.28 0.40
N GLN A 52 -9.30 5.16 1.69
CA GLN A 52 -9.98 5.94 2.72
C GLN A 52 -9.16 7.19 2.99
N SER A 53 -9.73 8.34 2.67
CA SER A 53 -9.04 9.61 2.63
C SER A 53 -9.93 10.76 3.12
N ASP A 54 -9.37 11.96 3.22
CA ASP A 54 -10.11 13.19 3.53
C ASP A 54 -11.01 13.68 2.37
N TYR A 55 -10.98 13.01 1.23
CA TYR A 55 -11.92 13.22 0.11
C TYR A 55 -13.30 12.57 0.34
N GLY A 56 -13.52 11.90 1.44
CA GLY A 56 -14.78 11.27 1.80
C GLY A 56 -15.27 11.67 3.18
N GLU A 57 -16.40 11.11 3.57
CA GLU A 57 -16.87 11.13 4.95
C GLU A 57 -16.40 9.86 5.66
N ARG A 58 -15.79 10.03 6.82
CA ARG A 58 -15.41 8.90 7.67
C ARG A 58 -16.68 8.13 8.08
N HIS A 59 -16.64 6.80 8.03
CA HIS A 59 -17.75 5.88 8.27
C HIS A 59 -18.85 5.83 7.19
N ASP A 60 -18.68 6.54 6.08
CA ASP A 60 -19.55 6.40 4.92
C ASP A 60 -18.85 5.55 3.85
N LEU A 61 -19.34 4.32 3.69
CA LEU A 61 -18.78 3.37 2.72
C LEU A 61 -18.92 3.88 1.28
N GLU A 62 -20.00 4.58 0.95
CA GLU A 62 -20.25 5.08 -0.41
C GLU A 62 -19.17 6.07 -0.83
N THR A 63 -18.78 6.99 0.06
CA THR A 63 -17.74 7.98 -0.22
C THR A 63 -16.37 7.35 -0.38
N ASN A 64 -16.08 6.29 0.41
CA ASN A 64 -14.76 5.64 0.42
C ASN A 64 -14.58 4.68 -0.75
N VAL A 65 -15.57 3.88 -1.09
CA VAL A 65 -15.54 2.96 -2.23
C VAL A 65 -15.51 3.71 -3.58
N GLY A 66 -15.93 4.98 -3.61
CA GLY A 66 -15.83 5.87 -4.78
C GLY A 66 -14.38 6.19 -5.17
N ASN A 67 -13.47 6.32 -4.20
CA ASN A 67 -12.05 6.64 -4.43
C ASN A 67 -11.28 5.37 -4.80
N ARG A 68 -11.27 5.05 -6.10
CA ARG A 68 -10.77 3.79 -6.66
C ARG A 68 -9.48 4.00 -7.44
N GLY A 69 -8.64 2.97 -7.34
CA GLY A 69 -7.39 2.87 -8.05
C GLY A 69 -7.12 1.45 -8.52
N ILE A 70 -5.93 1.27 -9.02
CA ILE A 70 -5.40 -0.02 -9.43
C ILE A 70 -4.01 -0.21 -8.84
N GLY A 71 -3.72 -1.45 -8.44
CA GLY A 71 -2.41 -1.88 -7.97
C GLY A 71 -1.87 -3.05 -8.76
N ILE A 72 -0.56 -3.10 -8.89
CA ILE A 72 0.20 -4.24 -9.41
C ILE A 72 1.44 -4.43 -8.56
N GLY A 73 1.87 -5.68 -8.37
CA GLY A 73 3.06 -5.97 -7.59
C GLY A 73 3.73 -7.29 -7.99
N ILE A 74 4.97 -7.41 -7.57
CA ILE A 74 5.75 -8.65 -7.62
C ILE A 74 5.93 -9.10 -6.19
N VAL A 75 5.72 -10.39 -5.95
CA VAL A 75 5.86 -11.03 -4.64
C VAL A 75 6.88 -12.16 -4.73
N HIS A 76 7.63 -12.32 -3.66
CA HIS A 76 8.55 -13.43 -3.47
C HIS A 76 8.27 -14.05 -2.12
N PHE A 77 8.01 -15.34 -2.10
CA PHE A 77 7.76 -16.10 -0.89
C PHE A 77 8.98 -16.96 -0.54
N ILE A 78 9.21 -17.05 0.73
CA ILE A 78 10.12 -18.00 1.35
C ILE A 78 9.27 -18.86 2.28
N ASN A 79 9.29 -20.17 2.05
CA ASN A 79 8.70 -21.11 2.97
C ASN A 79 9.76 -22.10 3.47
N PHE A 80 9.55 -22.57 4.69
CA PHE A 80 10.48 -23.44 5.40
C PHE A 80 10.00 -24.90 5.45
N SER A 81 8.99 -25.25 4.64
CA SER A 81 8.36 -26.57 4.62
C SER A 81 9.29 -27.66 4.04
N ALA A 82 10.27 -27.26 3.22
CA ALA A 82 11.28 -28.17 2.66
C ALA A 82 12.30 -28.68 3.70
N ASN A 83 12.39 -28.05 4.85
CA ASN A 83 13.33 -28.43 5.91
C ASN A 83 12.99 -29.83 6.45
N ASN A 84 14.01 -30.67 6.65
CA ASN A 84 13.88 -32.02 7.22
C ASN A 84 13.24 -32.05 8.62
N ASN A 85 13.15 -30.91 9.31
CA ASN A 85 12.46 -30.77 10.58
C ASN A 85 10.96 -30.48 10.39
N ARG A 86 10.25 -31.39 9.72
CA ARG A 86 8.82 -31.34 9.40
C ARG A 86 7.87 -31.29 10.59
N GLU A 87 8.40 -31.32 11.82
CA GLU A 87 7.61 -31.26 13.06
C GLU A 87 7.51 -29.84 13.62
N SER A 88 8.19 -28.85 13.00
CA SER A 88 8.13 -27.47 13.47
C SER A 88 6.83 -26.79 12.99
N PHE A 89 5.99 -26.38 13.92
CA PHE A 89 4.76 -25.62 13.64
C PHE A 89 5.03 -24.40 12.77
N LEU A 90 6.15 -23.68 12.98
CA LEU A 90 6.50 -22.50 12.19
C LEU A 90 6.78 -22.84 10.74
N SER A 91 7.54 -23.91 10.47
CA SER A 91 7.86 -24.30 9.09
C SER A 91 6.65 -24.89 8.34
N GLU A 92 5.69 -25.48 9.05
CA GLU A 92 4.49 -26.06 8.43
C GLU A 92 3.38 -25.06 8.17
N HIS A 93 3.36 -23.90 8.85
CA HIS A 93 2.22 -22.98 8.82
C HIS A 93 2.55 -21.56 8.39
N PHE A 94 3.85 -21.20 8.32
CA PHE A 94 4.24 -19.82 8.02
C PHE A 94 5.06 -19.72 6.73
N LYS A 95 4.72 -18.69 5.94
CA LYS A 95 5.54 -18.19 4.83
C LYS A 95 5.96 -16.75 5.12
N VAL A 96 7.10 -16.35 4.61
CA VAL A 96 7.51 -14.93 4.57
C VAL A 96 7.39 -14.44 3.14
N ARG A 97 6.60 -13.38 2.94
CA ARG A 97 6.40 -12.72 1.66
C ARG A 97 7.15 -11.41 1.62
N SER A 98 8.02 -11.22 0.64
CA SER A 98 8.58 -9.93 0.26
C SER A 98 7.80 -9.38 -0.92
N GLU A 99 7.58 -8.08 -0.98
CA GLU A 99 6.76 -7.46 -2.01
C GLU A 99 7.34 -6.14 -2.48
N LEU A 100 7.32 -5.93 -3.79
CA LEU A 100 7.46 -4.63 -4.44
C LEU A 100 6.19 -4.37 -5.23
N SER A 101 5.46 -3.29 -4.89
CA SER A 101 4.21 -2.98 -5.56
C SER A 101 4.07 -1.50 -5.90
N PHE A 102 3.23 -1.24 -6.89
CA PHE A 102 2.84 0.08 -7.35
C PHE A 102 1.32 0.17 -7.34
N ASN A 103 0.78 1.26 -6.80
CA ASN A 103 -0.63 1.57 -6.94
C ASN A 103 -0.88 3.06 -7.19
N THR A 104 -2.00 3.36 -7.82
CA THR A 104 -2.43 4.73 -8.09
C THR A 104 -3.93 4.83 -7.94
N THR A 105 -4.39 5.87 -7.24
CA THR A 105 -5.80 6.10 -6.93
C THR A 105 -6.16 7.54 -7.26
N LYS A 106 -7.31 7.73 -7.91
CA LYS A 106 -7.95 9.04 -8.05
C LYS A 106 -8.86 9.28 -6.86
N LEU A 107 -8.88 10.52 -6.38
CA LEU A 107 -9.58 10.95 -5.18
C LEU A 107 -10.49 12.11 -5.54
N ASP A 108 -11.78 11.96 -5.24
CA ASP A 108 -12.81 12.96 -5.46
C ASP A 108 -13.74 13.01 -4.27
N HIS A 109 -14.36 14.15 -4.02
CA HIS A 109 -15.38 14.26 -2.98
C HIS A 109 -16.71 13.68 -3.49
N PHE A 110 -17.22 12.69 -2.78
CA PHE A 110 -18.51 12.03 -3.04
C PHE A 110 -19.39 12.03 -1.78
N GLY A 111 -20.69 11.79 -1.96
CA GLY A 111 -21.59 11.44 -0.89
C GLY A 111 -22.67 12.46 -0.60
N GLY A 112 -23.52 12.11 0.36
CA GLY A 112 -24.73 12.86 0.73
C GLY A 112 -24.45 14.26 1.28
N TYR A 113 -23.30 14.46 1.91
CA TYR A 113 -22.92 15.77 2.44
C TYR A 113 -22.78 16.86 1.36
N LEU A 114 -22.45 16.48 0.12
CA LEU A 114 -22.41 17.38 -1.03
C LEU A 114 -23.81 17.78 -1.54
N GLN A 115 -24.84 17.07 -1.12
CA GLN A 115 -26.22 17.35 -1.51
C GLN A 115 -26.98 18.15 -0.44
N THR A 116 -26.64 17.92 0.84
CA THR A 116 -27.32 18.51 2.00
C THR A 116 -26.74 19.83 2.48
N ALA A 117 -25.53 20.19 2.04
CA ALA A 117 -24.87 21.41 2.47
C ALA A 117 -25.62 22.65 1.98
N LYS A 118 -25.97 23.54 2.91
CA LYS A 118 -26.69 24.82 2.64
C LYS A 118 -25.84 25.82 1.84
N ASN A 119 -24.54 25.73 1.93
CA ASN A 119 -23.60 26.66 1.26
C ASN A 119 -23.25 26.14 -0.16
N LYS A 120 -23.89 26.71 -1.18
CA LYS A 120 -23.64 26.34 -2.58
C LYS A 120 -22.19 26.52 -3.05
N LEU A 121 -21.50 27.57 -2.53
CA LEU A 121 -20.08 27.79 -2.87
C LEU A 121 -19.19 26.67 -2.29
N ALA A 122 -19.39 26.32 -1.03
CA ALA A 122 -18.64 25.25 -0.37
C ALA A 122 -18.80 23.91 -1.12
N VAL A 123 -20.02 23.59 -1.54
CA VAL A 123 -20.30 22.37 -2.35
C VAL A 123 -19.59 22.43 -3.70
N ALA A 124 -19.62 23.59 -4.36
CA ALA A 124 -18.95 23.76 -5.65
C ALA A 124 -17.43 23.62 -5.51
N GLN A 125 -16.83 24.14 -4.44
CA GLN A 125 -15.41 24.03 -4.13
C GLN A 125 -15.01 22.55 -3.89
N LEU A 126 -15.76 21.82 -3.07
CA LEU A 126 -15.48 20.39 -2.80
C LEU A 126 -15.63 19.55 -4.08
N LYS A 127 -16.71 19.74 -4.86
CA LYS A 127 -16.92 19.01 -6.12
C LYS A 127 -15.87 19.33 -7.18
N ALA A 128 -15.29 20.51 -7.15
CA ALA A 128 -14.24 20.91 -8.09
C ALA A 128 -12.86 20.41 -7.68
N MET A 129 -12.69 20.04 -6.42
CA MET A 129 -11.42 19.54 -5.86
C MET A 129 -11.26 18.07 -6.20
N SER A 130 -10.08 17.70 -6.67
CA SER A 130 -9.70 16.32 -6.96
C SER A 130 -8.25 16.09 -6.58
N GLY A 131 -7.94 14.85 -6.23
CA GLY A 131 -6.61 14.40 -5.89
C GLY A 131 -6.19 13.17 -6.65
N LYS A 132 -4.90 12.89 -6.57
CA LYS A 132 -4.32 11.64 -7.02
C LYS A 132 -3.24 11.23 -6.04
N SER A 133 -3.31 10.01 -5.56
CA SER A 133 -2.25 9.38 -4.78
C SER A 133 -1.60 8.28 -5.60
N THR A 134 -0.27 8.25 -5.62
CA THR A 134 0.54 7.22 -6.28
C THR A 134 1.57 6.71 -5.29
N LEU A 135 1.66 5.39 -5.15
CA LEU A 135 2.50 4.72 -4.17
C LEU A 135 3.41 3.70 -4.83
N VAL A 136 4.66 3.67 -4.41
CA VAL A 136 5.59 2.56 -4.64
C VAL A 136 5.91 1.96 -3.27
N ASN A 137 5.54 0.71 -3.06
CA ASN A 137 5.66 0.05 -1.77
C ASN A 137 6.73 -1.04 -1.85
N LEU A 138 7.57 -1.11 -0.83
CA LEU A 138 8.52 -2.20 -0.58
C LEU A 138 8.32 -2.69 0.84
N GLY A 139 8.09 -3.98 1.03
CA GLY A 139 7.85 -4.50 2.37
C GLY A 139 7.93 -6.01 2.48
N ALA A 140 7.69 -6.46 3.70
CA ALA A 140 7.62 -7.88 4.03
C ALA A 140 6.42 -8.17 4.93
N GLN A 141 5.87 -9.38 4.78
CA GLN A 141 4.71 -9.87 5.50
C GLN A 141 4.94 -11.31 5.90
N ALA A 142 4.49 -11.68 7.10
CA ALA A 142 4.36 -13.05 7.51
C ALA A 142 2.94 -13.52 7.19
N GLU A 143 2.83 -14.67 6.54
CA GLU A 143 1.56 -15.35 6.27
C GLU A 143 1.45 -16.58 7.17
N PHE A 144 0.31 -16.73 7.80
CA PHE A 144 -0.06 -17.91 8.58
C PHE A 144 -1.22 -18.62 7.91
N SER A 145 -1.05 -19.91 7.61
CA SER A 145 -2.10 -20.80 7.16
C SER A 145 -2.43 -21.86 8.21
N PRO A 146 -3.71 -22.10 8.54
CA PRO A 146 -4.10 -23.20 9.40
C PRO A 146 -3.92 -24.58 8.74
N ILE A 147 -3.81 -24.61 7.41
CA ILE A 147 -3.49 -25.84 6.65
C ILE A 147 -1.98 -25.93 6.52
N LYS A 148 -1.42 -27.14 6.72
CA LYS A 148 0.00 -27.38 6.53
C LYS A 148 0.41 -27.08 5.11
N ILE A 149 1.48 -26.31 4.93
CA ILE A 149 2.00 -25.91 3.62
C ILE A 149 2.30 -27.15 2.76
N HIS A 150 2.93 -28.16 3.34
CA HIS A 150 3.24 -29.40 2.66
C HIS A 150 1.99 -30.15 2.13
N ASP A 151 0.92 -30.19 2.92
CA ASP A 151 -0.33 -30.82 2.51
C ASP A 151 -1.00 -30.05 1.36
N PHE A 152 -0.96 -28.72 1.41
CA PHE A 152 -1.46 -27.86 0.34
C PHE A 152 -0.65 -28.04 -0.95
N GLU A 153 0.67 -28.03 -0.88
CA GLU A 153 1.58 -28.12 -2.03
C GLU A 153 1.39 -29.44 -2.81
N ASN A 154 1.10 -30.53 -2.12
CA ASN A 154 0.95 -31.87 -2.71
C ASN A 154 -0.46 -32.15 -3.27
N ASN A 155 -1.45 -31.31 -2.99
CA ASN A 155 -2.84 -31.58 -3.37
C ASN A 155 -3.34 -30.52 -4.36
N VAL A 156 -3.22 -30.78 -5.66
CA VAL A 156 -3.80 -29.95 -6.73
C VAL A 156 -5.31 -29.83 -6.54
N GLY A 157 -5.84 -28.63 -6.67
CA GLY A 157 -7.26 -28.32 -6.44
C GLY A 157 -7.61 -27.98 -4.98
N SER A 158 -6.64 -28.03 -4.06
CA SER A 158 -6.85 -27.67 -2.66
C SER A 158 -6.88 -26.14 -2.46
N PHE A 159 -7.49 -25.72 -1.33
CA PHE A 159 -7.53 -24.34 -0.87
C PHE A 159 -6.76 -24.22 0.44
N SER A 160 -5.97 -23.15 0.57
CA SER A 160 -5.24 -22.82 1.78
C SER A 160 -5.59 -21.38 2.19
N PRO A 161 -6.56 -21.18 3.12
CA PRO A 161 -6.83 -19.86 3.67
C PRO A 161 -5.65 -19.40 4.52
N TYR A 162 -5.42 -18.08 4.54
CA TYR A 162 -4.33 -17.49 5.34
C TYR A 162 -4.70 -16.12 5.87
N ILE A 163 -3.99 -15.71 6.89
CA ILE A 163 -3.91 -14.33 7.34
C ILE A 163 -2.48 -13.83 7.17
N SER A 164 -2.31 -12.56 6.85
CA SER A 164 -0.99 -11.93 6.73
C SER A 164 -0.87 -10.69 7.59
N LEU A 165 0.32 -10.47 8.13
CA LEU A 165 0.68 -9.26 8.87
C LEU A 165 2.07 -8.82 8.44
N GLY A 166 2.28 -7.50 8.31
CA GLY A 166 3.57 -6.99 7.90
C GLY A 166 3.69 -5.48 7.91
N PHE A 167 4.82 -5.03 7.36
CA PHE A 167 5.16 -3.62 7.25
C PHE A 167 5.68 -3.30 5.85
N GLN A 168 5.42 -2.08 5.41
CA GLN A 168 5.93 -1.55 4.15
C GLN A 168 6.49 -0.15 4.34
N VAL A 169 7.54 0.15 3.58
CA VAL A 169 8.03 1.49 3.31
C VAL A 169 7.43 1.89 1.98
N SER A 170 6.74 3.01 1.93
CA SER A 170 6.09 3.50 0.72
C SER A 170 6.65 4.86 0.34
N TYR A 171 7.10 4.99 -0.92
CA TYR A 171 7.29 6.29 -1.54
C TYR A 171 5.94 6.73 -2.10
N TYR A 172 5.42 7.87 -1.64
CA TYR A 172 4.18 8.43 -2.13
C TYR A 172 4.41 9.69 -2.95
N SER A 173 3.53 9.93 -3.91
CA SER A 173 3.44 11.14 -4.70
C SER A 173 1.97 11.54 -4.80
N THR A 174 1.66 12.73 -4.29
CA THR A 174 0.30 13.27 -4.28
C THR A 174 0.18 14.49 -5.18
N SER A 175 -0.99 14.67 -5.74
CA SER A 175 -1.35 15.91 -6.41
C SER A 175 -2.79 16.29 -6.06
N VAL A 176 -3.00 17.57 -5.75
CA VAL A 176 -4.31 18.15 -5.43
C VAL A 176 -4.58 19.28 -6.41
N SER A 177 -5.76 19.30 -6.99
CA SER A 177 -6.15 20.31 -7.99
C SER A 177 -7.61 20.71 -7.82
N SER A 178 -8.00 21.83 -8.44
CA SER A 178 -9.40 22.26 -8.52
C SER A 178 -9.72 22.77 -9.91
N THR A 179 -10.89 22.42 -10.44
CA THR A 179 -11.39 22.94 -11.71
C THR A 179 -11.82 24.43 -11.62
N LEU A 180 -11.95 24.99 -10.41
CA LEU A 180 -12.23 26.42 -10.21
C LEU A 180 -10.98 27.30 -10.36
N GLY A 181 -9.78 26.70 -10.50
CA GLY A 181 -8.51 27.41 -10.62
C GLY A 181 -7.49 27.03 -9.55
N PRO A 182 -6.38 27.77 -9.44
CA PRO A 182 -5.33 27.46 -8.47
C PRO A 182 -5.85 27.45 -7.04
N LEU A 183 -5.47 26.44 -6.27
CA LEU A 183 -5.81 26.33 -4.85
C LEU A 183 -5.06 27.37 -4.00
N GLY A 184 -5.55 27.66 -2.81
CA GLY A 184 -4.97 28.60 -1.86
C GLY A 184 -5.73 29.92 -1.74
N THR A 185 -6.87 30.06 -2.42
CA THR A 185 -7.73 31.26 -2.31
C THR A 185 -9.14 30.92 -1.81
N PRO A 186 -9.84 31.85 -1.11
CA PRO A 186 -11.21 31.63 -0.66
C PRO A 186 -12.23 31.38 -1.79
N ALA A 187 -11.89 31.72 -3.03
CA ALA A 187 -12.76 31.51 -4.19
C ALA A 187 -12.69 30.08 -4.73
N THR A 188 -11.52 29.45 -4.65
CA THR A 188 -11.24 28.15 -5.30
C THR A 188 -11.09 26.99 -4.33
N THR A 189 -10.90 27.28 -3.03
CA THR A 189 -10.55 26.27 -2.02
C THR A 189 -11.57 26.28 -0.89
N PHE A 190 -12.01 25.11 -0.49
CA PHE A 190 -12.90 24.98 0.66
C PHE A 190 -12.23 25.51 1.95
N PRO A 191 -12.89 26.30 2.77
CA PRO A 191 -12.26 27.03 3.90
C PRO A 191 -11.51 26.13 4.90
N LYS A 192 -11.93 24.90 5.12
CA LYS A 192 -11.27 23.91 5.96
C LYS A 192 -9.80 23.70 5.57
N TYR A 193 -9.52 23.70 4.27
CA TYR A 193 -8.19 23.44 3.72
C TYR A 193 -7.32 24.69 3.57
N LEU A 194 -7.86 25.89 3.82
CA LEU A 194 -7.07 27.13 3.82
C LEU A 194 -6.34 27.39 5.16
N ILE A 195 -6.59 26.56 6.14
CA ILE A 195 -6.02 26.68 7.48
C ILE A 195 -4.70 25.92 7.53
N PRO A 196 -3.64 26.50 8.11
CA PRO A 196 -2.37 25.82 8.31
C PRO A 196 -2.53 24.52 9.10
N SER A 197 -1.85 23.46 8.68
CA SER A 197 -1.93 22.16 9.32
C SER A 197 -0.57 21.45 9.27
N ASP A 198 -0.16 20.88 10.40
CA ASP A 198 1.00 20.01 10.54
C ASP A 198 2.27 20.54 9.85
N GLY A 199 2.57 21.84 10.08
CA GLY A 199 3.72 22.53 9.52
C GLY A 199 3.57 23.04 8.08
N HIS A 200 2.47 22.72 7.39
CA HIS A 200 2.14 23.24 6.07
C HIS A 200 1.31 24.52 6.14
N GLN A 201 1.45 25.38 5.15
CA GLN A 201 0.69 26.63 5.05
C GLN A 201 -0.81 26.40 4.90
N TYR A 202 -1.20 25.26 4.33
CA TYR A 202 -2.58 24.86 4.05
C TYR A 202 -2.82 23.42 4.49
N GLY A 203 -4.07 23.04 4.67
CA GLY A 203 -4.51 21.66 4.88
C GLY A 203 -4.57 20.83 3.59
N PHE A 204 -3.84 21.22 2.54
CA PHE A 204 -3.63 20.46 1.32
C PHE A 204 -2.18 20.63 0.84
N SER A 205 -1.63 19.62 0.22
CA SER A 205 -0.29 19.64 -0.38
C SER A 205 -0.21 18.73 -1.60
N SER A 206 0.57 19.17 -2.60
CA SER A 206 1.00 18.29 -3.70
C SER A 206 2.47 18.02 -3.50
N GLU A 207 2.79 16.88 -2.92
CA GLU A 207 4.13 16.57 -2.45
C GLU A 207 4.51 15.11 -2.67
N ASN A 208 5.78 14.83 -2.44
CA ASN A 208 6.34 13.48 -2.45
C ASN A 208 7.02 13.21 -1.12
N GLY A 209 6.93 12.00 -0.65
CA GLY A 209 7.57 11.62 0.61
C GLY A 209 7.72 10.12 0.77
N ILE A 210 8.29 9.76 1.91
CA ILE A 210 8.41 8.36 2.34
C ILE A 210 7.57 8.20 3.60
N VAL A 211 6.78 7.14 3.65
CA VAL A 211 5.90 6.82 4.76
C VAL A 211 6.03 5.34 5.12
N LEU A 212 5.95 5.05 6.42
CA LEU A 212 5.83 3.69 6.93
C LEU A 212 4.35 3.31 7.00
N SER A 213 4.06 2.05 6.73
CA SER A 213 2.72 1.50 6.85
C SER A 213 2.73 0.11 7.46
N ALA A 214 1.67 -0.20 8.19
CA ALA A 214 1.35 -1.55 8.64
C ALA A 214 0.35 -2.17 7.68
N THR A 215 0.51 -3.47 7.41
CA THR A 215 -0.40 -4.23 6.54
C THR A 215 -0.98 -5.42 7.26
N ALA A 216 -2.25 -5.70 6.99
CA ALA A 216 -2.94 -6.90 7.42
C ALA A 216 -3.76 -7.44 6.24
N GLY A 217 -3.72 -8.75 6.01
CA GLY A 217 -4.43 -9.39 4.90
C GLY A 217 -5.19 -10.63 5.34
N LEU A 218 -6.25 -10.89 4.61
CA LEU A 218 -7.01 -12.14 4.66
C LEU A 218 -7.13 -12.67 3.23
N GLY A 219 -6.71 -13.91 3.02
CA GLY A 219 -6.68 -14.46 1.68
C GLY A 219 -6.82 -15.97 1.62
N VAL A 220 -6.75 -16.46 0.40
CA VAL A 220 -6.74 -17.89 0.10
C VAL A 220 -5.82 -18.16 -1.09
N HIS A 221 -5.01 -19.19 -0.98
CA HIS A 221 -4.32 -19.82 -2.09
C HIS A 221 -5.16 -20.97 -2.64
N TYR A 222 -5.21 -21.10 -3.95
CA TYR A 222 -5.80 -22.24 -4.67
C TYR A 222 -4.72 -22.94 -5.47
N LYS A 223 -4.44 -24.19 -5.18
CA LYS A 223 -3.42 -24.99 -5.87
C LYS A 223 -3.86 -25.31 -7.29
N LEU A 224 -3.32 -24.57 -8.26
CA LEU A 224 -3.69 -24.68 -9.66
C LEU A 224 -3.00 -25.87 -10.33
N THR A 225 -1.70 -26.01 -10.12
CA THR A 225 -0.87 -27.12 -10.62
C THR A 225 0.12 -27.53 -9.54
N THR A 226 0.94 -28.55 -9.78
CA THR A 226 2.04 -28.92 -8.88
C THR A 226 3.04 -27.76 -8.65
N MET A 227 3.19 -26.87 -9.65
CA MET A 227 4.19 -25.79 -9.67
C MET A 227 3.59 -24.38 -9.55
N SER A 228 2.27 -24.27 -9.39
CA SER A 228 1.65 -22.94 -9.32
C SER A 228 0.35 -22.92 -8.53
N ASP A 229 0.05 -21.77 -7.96
CA ASP A 229 -1.23 -21.47 -7.32
C ASP A 229 -1.76 -20.08 -7.72
N LEU A 230 -3.06 -19.92 -7.51
CA LEU A 230 -3.72 -18.63 -7.55
C LEU A 230 -3.88 -18.10 -6.13
N MET A 231 -3.68 -16.82 -5.95
CA MET A 231 -3.86 -16.11 -4.69
C MET A 231 -5.01 -15.10 -4.80
N PHE A 232 -5.87 -15.06 -3.82
CA PHE A 232 -6.89 -14.05 -3.65
C PHE A 232 -6.75 -13.44 -2.26
N GLU A 233 -6.63 -12.13 -2.16
CA GLU A 233 -6.40 -11.44 -0.88
C GLU A 233 -7.15 -10.11 -0.82
N ALA A 234 -7.74 -9.83 0.32
CA ALA A 234 -8.15 -8.50 0.73
C ALA A 234 -7.11 -7.99 1.74
N ARG A 235 -6.34 -6.96 1.35
CA ARG A 235 -5.26 -6.38 2.16
C ARG A 235 -5.62 -4.98 2.61
N PHE A 236 -5.55 -4.77 3.89
CA PHE A 236 -5.61 -3.49 4.55
C PHE A 236 -4.20 -2.94 4.73
N GLN A 237 -3.98 -1.65 4.44
CA GLN A 237 -2.72 -0.94 4.65
C GLN A 237 -3.02 0.40 5.32
N SER A 238 -2.45 0.60 6.51
CA SER A 238 -2.57 1.83 7.29
C SER A 238 -1.26 2.60 7.28
N PHE A 239 -1.29 3.85 6.85
CA PHE A 239 -0.12 4.71 6.77
C PHE A 239 0.13 5.46 8.07
N ASN A 240 1.40 5.72 8.40
CA ASN A 240 1.77 6.56 9.54
C ASN A 240 1.83 8.04 9.14
N SER A 241 0.95 8.47 8.25
CA SER A 241 0.82 9.85 7.78
C SER A 241 -0.58 10.08 7.25
N ASP A 242 -1.05 11.33 7.36
CA ASP A 242 -2.31 11.84 6.84
C ASP A 242 -2.11 12.70 5.57
N TRP A 243 -0.93 12.62 4.95
CA TRP A 243 -0.57 13.36 3.74
C TRP A 243 -0.51 12.47 2.49
N VAL A 244 -0.86 11.19 2.63
CA VAL A 244 -0.74 10.23 1.53
C VAL A 244 -1.84 10.43 0.48
N ASP A 245 -2.93 11.09 0.83
CA ASP A 245 -3.98 11.55 -0.09
C ASP A 245 -3.79 13.01 -0.56
N GLY A 246 -2.89 13.78 0.09
CA GLY A 246 -2.62 15.19 -0.17
C GLY A 246 -3.51 16.16 0.60
N LEU A 247 -4.39 15.68 1.47
CA LEU A 247 -5.21 16.47 2.37
C LEU A 247 -4.88 16.14 3.83
N ASN A 248 -4.78 17.15 4.67
CA ASN A 248 -4.64 16.99 6.12
C ASN A 248 -5.17 18.24 6.80
N PRO A 249 -6.48 18.38 6.97
CA PRO A 249 -7.05 19.50 7.67
C PRO A 249 -6.61 19.52 9.14
N ASN A 250 -6.52 20.72 9.71
CA ASN A 250 -6.03 20.93 11.06
C ASN A 250 -6.82 20.14 12.12
N LYS A 251 -6.16 19.17 12.76
CA LYS A 251 -6.75 18.23 13.73
C LYS A 251 -7.28 18.88 15.01
N ASP A 252 -6.77 20.03 15.37
CA ASP A 252 -7.21 20.78 16.56
C ASP A 252 -8.56 21.46 16.33
N LEU A 253 -8.79 21.90 15.10
CA LEU A 253 -10.02 22.59 14.70
C LEU A 253 -11.05 21.63 14.11
N PHE A 254 -10.61 20.61 13.39
CA PHE A 254 -11.46 19.62 12.72
C PHE A 254 -11.23 18.25 13.34
N LYS A 255 -11.96 17.98 14.41
CA LYS A 255 -11.80 16.75 15.21
C LYS A 255 -12.19 15.48 14.49
N GLU A 256 -12.89 15.59 13.38
CA GLU A 256 -13.16 14.45 12.47
C GLU A 256 -11.89 13.93 11.78
N ASN A 257 -10.87 14.80 11.59
CA ASN A 257 -9.57 14.42 11.01
C ASN A 257 -8.62 13.85 12.09
N LYS A 258 -8.92 12.68 12.64
CA LYS A 258 -8.14 12.06 13.73
C LYS A 258 -7.35 10.84 13.34
N ALA A 259 -7.69 10.17 12.26
CA ALA A 259 -7.01 8.99 11.81
C ALA A 259 -6.23 9.28 10.54
N ASN A 260 -5.08 8.66 10.43
CA ASN A 260 -4.27 8.71 9.23
C ASN A 260 -4.95 7.96 8.07
N ASP A 261 -4.44 8.18 6.89
CA ASP A 261 -4.87 7.52 5.66
C ASP A 261 -4.71 6.00 5.71
N TRP A 262 -5.59 5.30 5.02
CA TRP A 262 -5.48 3.86 4.82
C TRP A 262 -6.13 3.44 3.50
N GLN A 263 -5.77 2.25 3.02
CA GLN A 263 -6.34 1.68 1.81
C GLN A 263 -6.64 0.21 1.97
N VAL A 264 -7.56 -0.29 1.13
CA VAL A 264 -7.79 -1.71 0.93
C VAL A 264 -7.44 -2.06 -0.50
N TRP A 265 -6.63 -3.10 -0.68
CA TRP A 265 -6.27 -3.65 -1.97
C TRP A 265 -6.82 -5.07 -2.11
N PHE A 266 -7.71 -5.28 -3.07
CA PHE A 266 -8.18 -6.62 -3.43
C PHE A 266 -7.29 -7.20 -4.49
N ASN A 267 -6.49 -8.18 -4.10
CA ASN A 267 -5.45 -8.78 -4.95
C ASN A 267 -5.93 -10.09 -5.57
N VAL A 268 -5.61 -10.25 -6.85
CA VAL A 268 -5.54 -11.56 -7.51
C VAL A 268 -4.10 -11.78 -7.92
N GLY A 269 -3.54 -12.94 -7.61
CA GLY A 269 -2.16 -13.28 -7.88
C GLY A 269 -2.00 -14.63 -8.57
N TYR A 270 -0.94 -14.74 -9.37
CA TYR A 270 -0.42 -16.00 -9.88
C TYR A 270 0.97 -16.20 -9.30
N ILE A 271 1.15 -17.32 -8.59
CA ILE A 271 2.37 -17.67 -7.88
C ILE A 271 2.98 -18.90 -8.54
N TYR A 272 4.27 -18.87 -8.77
CA TYR A 272 5.04 -19.96 -9.38
C TYR A 272 6.15 -20.42 -8.43
N TYR A 273 6.27 -21.72 -8.27
CA TYR A 273 7.26 -22.40 -7.41
C TYR A 273 8.58 -22.55 -8.16
N LEU A 274 9.66 -22.08 -7.55
CA LEU A 274 10.99 -22.20 -8.12
C LEU A 274 11.56 -23.58 -7.74
N GLU A 275 11.96 -24.34 -8.75
CA GLU A 275 12.73 -25.58 -8.56
C GLU A 275 14.23 -25.24 -8.46
N PHE A 276 14.88 -25.71 -7.41
CA PHE A 276 16.32 -25.62 -7.26
C PHE A 276 16.96 -26.98 -7.02
#